data_853fe437a6e74475191b7e690d7ea4fa
#
_entry.id   853fe437a6e74475191b7e690d7ea4fa
#
_cell.length_a   1.000
_cell.length_b   1.000
_cell.length_c   1.000
_cell.angle_alpha   90.00
_cell.angle_beta   90.00
_cell.angle_gamma   90.00
#
_symmetry.space_group_name_H-M   'P 1'
#
loop_
_entity.id
_entity.type
_entity.pdbx_description
1 polymer ?
#
loop_
_entity_poly.entity_id
_entity_poly.type
_entity_poly.pdbx_seq_one_letter_code
_entity_poly.pdbx_strand_id
1 'polypeptide(L)'
;MKLVFSDDAWDDYLWWQSESDGKGLGRVNDLIRETRRQPFRGIGKPEPLKGDLGGWWSRRITGEHRFVYRVGGKGEAQQLEIAQLRYHY
;
A
#
# COMPACT_ATOMS: atom_id res chain seq x y z
N MET A 1 4.60 2.12 13.67
CA MET A 1 3.85 3.00 12.75
C MET A 1 2.44 2.48 12.60
N LYS A 2 1.45 3.35 12.80
CA LYS A 2 0.04 3.02 12.73
C LYS A 2 -0.40 2.84 11.28
N LEU A 3 -1.36 1.95 11.02
CA LEU A 3 -1.95 1.79 9.69
C LEU A 3 -3.22 2.63 9.58
N VAL A 4 -3.34 3.39 8.50
CA VAL A 4 -4.53 4.18 8.22
C VAL A 4 -4.97 3.86 6.79
N PHE A 5 -6.16 3.29 6.65
CA PHE A 5 -6.73 2.96 5.34
C PHE A 5 -7.72 4.04 4.94
N SER A 6 -7.62 4.52 3.70
CA SER A 6 -8.73 5.28 3.13
C SER A 6 -9.93 4.35 2.97
N ASP A 7 -11.12 4.91 2.76
CA ASP A 7 -12.30 4.08 2.51
C ASP A 7 -12.10 3.19 1.29
N ASP A 8 -11.53 3.74 0.22
CA ASP A 8 -11.24 2.96 -0.99
C ASP A 8 -10.22 1.85 -0.72
N ALA A 9 -9.18 2.14 0.04
CA ALA A 9 -8.19 1.14 0.38
C ALA A 9 -8.77 0.01 1.21
N TRP A 10 -9.68 0.33 2.13
CA TRP A 10 -10.35 -0.67 2.93
C TRP A 10 -11.25 -1.57 2.07
N ASP A 11 -12.02 -0.96 1.17
CA ASP A 11 -12.84 -1.74 0.23
C ASP A 11 -11.97 -2.63 -0.65
N ASP A 12 -10.82 -2.13 -1.11
CA ASP A 12 -9.87 -2.92 -1.88
C ASP A 12 -9.35 -4.10 -1.07
N TYR A 13 -9.01 -3.87 0.20
CA TYR A 13 -8.52 -4.93 1.07
C TYR A 13 -9.57 -6.04 1.24
N LEU A 14 -10.83 -5.66 1.44
CA LEU A 14 -11.93 -6.62 1.54
C LEU A 14 -12.11 -7.40 0.25
N TRP A 15 -11.89 -6.77 -0.90
CA TRP A 15 -11.92 -7.46 -2.19
C TRP A 15 -10.85 -8.55 -2.26
N TRP A 16 -9.62 -8.24 -1.81
CA TRP A 16 -8.56 -9.25 -1.79
C TRP A 16 -8.93 -10.44 -0.89
N GLN A 17 -9.62 -10.18 0.22
CA GLN A 17 -10.08 -11.26 1.11
C GLN A 17 -11.11 -12.18 0.45
N SER A 18 -12.06 -11.61 -0.29
CA SER A 18 -13.20 -12.38 -0.80
C SER A 18 -12.98 -12.95 -2.19
N GLU A 19 -12.23 -12.24 -3.03
CA GLU A 19 -12.10 -12.56 -4.46
C GLU A 19 -10.79 -13.26 -4.81
N SER A 20 -9.83 -13.29 -3.92
CA SER A 20 -8.57 -13.93 -4.22
C SER A 20 -8.57 -15.36 -3.68
N ASP A 21 -7.74 -16.20 -4.28
CA ASP A 21 -7.53 -17.58 -3.84
C ASP A 21 -6.57 -17.69 -2.66
N GLY A 22 -6.36 -16.61 -1.95
CA GLY A 22 -5.42 -16.52 -0.84
C GLY A 22 -4.02 -16.04 -1.22
N LYS A 23 -3.61 -16.22 -2.46
CA LYS A 23 -2.27 -15.79 -2.91
C LYS A 23 -2.16 -14.29 -2.98
N GLY A 24 -3.19 -13.66 -3.53
CA GLY A 24 -3.21 -12.20 -3.64
C GLY A 24 -3.23 -11.53 -2.28
N LEU A 25 -4.05 -12.03 -1.37
CA LEU A 25 -4.14 -11.50 -0.02
C LEU A 25 -2.81 -11.64 0.72
N GLY A 26 -2.15 -12.80 0.60
CA GLY A 26 -0.84 -13.02 1.19
C GLY A 26 0.18 -11.99 0.71
N ARG A 27 0.19 -11.72 -0.58
CA ARG A 27 1.08 -10.71 -1.17
C ARG A 27 0.79 -9.32 -0.62
N VAL A 28 -0.49 -8.94 -0.54
CA VAL A 28 -0.90 -7.64 0.01
C VAL A 28 -0.44 -7.51 1.46
N ASN A 29 -0.67 -8.54 2.26
CA ASN A 29 -0.26 -8.54 3.66
C ASN A 29 1.25 -8.41 3.83
N ASP A 30 2.02 -9.12 3.00
CA ASP A 30 3.49 -9.04 3.01
C ASP A 30 3.97 -7.64 2.65
N LEU A 31 3.36 -7.03 1.65
CA LEU A 31 3.70 -5.66 1.23
C LEU A 31 3.42 -4.66 2.33
N ILE A 32 2.27 -4.75 2.99
CA ILE A 32 1.93 -3.85 4.09
C ILE A 32 2.93 -4.03 5.24
N ARG A 33 3.21 -5.27 5.61
CA ARG A 33 4.17 -5.57 6.69
C ARG A 33 5.55 -5.01 6.38
N GLU A 34 6.05 -5.25 5.17
CA GLU A 34 7.38 -4.80 4.77
C GLU A 34 7.43 -3.28 4.69
N THR A 35 6.38 -2.65 4.17
CA THR A 35 6.33 -1.20 4.03
C THR A 35 6.34 -0.50 5.41
N ARG A 36 5.72 -1.10 6.42
CA ARG A 36 5.78 -0.55 7.78
C ARG A 36 7.21 -0.52 8.30
N ARG A 37 8.03 -1.49 7.93
CA ARG A 37 9.42 -1.57 8.37
C ARG A 37 10.34 -0.69 7.53
N GLN A 38 10.16 -0.72 6.22
CA GLN A 38 11.02 -0.02 5.27
C GLN A 38 10.16 0.64 4.19
N PRO A 39 9.64 1.85 4.46
CA PRO A 39 8.67 2.47 3.53
C PRO A 39 9.21 2.77 2.14
N PHE A 40 10.53 2.94 2.00
CA PHE A 40 11.09 3.46 0.75
C PHE A 40 11.98 2.48 0.01
N ARG A 41 12.05 1.23 0.47
CA ARG A 41 12.81 0.18 -0.19
C ARG A 41 12.27 -1.19 0.19
N GLY A 42 12.64 -2.19 -0.57
CA GLY A 42 12.23 -3.56 -0.33
C GLY A 42 11.40 -4.13 -1.45
N ILE A 43 10.53 -5.08 -1.13
CA ILE A 43 9.76 -5.83 -2.13
C ILE A 43 8.74 -4.96 -2.85
N GLY A 44 8.37 -5.36 -4.06
CA GLY A 44 7.32 -4.69 -4.82
C GLY A 44 7.77 -3.47 -5.60
N LYS A 45 9.07 -3.25 -5.72
CA LYS A 45 9.65 -2.11 -6.46
C LYS A 45 9.06 -0.78 -6.03
N PRO A 46 9.26 -0.35 -4.76
CA PRO A 46 8.73 0.92 -4.29
C PRO A 46 9.29 2.08 -5.10
N GLU A 47 8.42 2.96 -5.54
CA GLU A 47 8.81 4.14 -6.29
C GLU A 47 7.95 5.34 -5.94
N PRO A 48 8.55 6.55 -5.89
CA PRO A 48 7.79 7.77 -5.63
C PRO A 48 6.97 8.15 -6.86
N LEU A 49 5.76 8.64 -6.60
CA LEU A 49 4.88 9.13 -7.66
C LEU A 49 5.11 10.63 -7.88
N LYS A 50 4.66 11.12 -9.04
CA LYS A 50 4.90 12.50 -9.46
C LYS A 50 3.60 13.21 -9.75
N GLY A 51 3.69 14.51 -10.02
CA GLY A 51 2.53 15.33 -10.37
C GLY A 51 1.57 15.45 -9.21
N ASP A 52 0.29 15.26 -9.49
CA ASP A 52 -0.78 15.37 -8.49
C ASP A 52 -0.66 14.34 -7.37
N LEU A 53 0.09 13.25 -7.61
CA LEU A 53 0.33 12.22 -6.62
C LEU A 53 1.69 12.38 -5.93
N GLY A 54 2.33 13.53 -6.06
CA GLY A 54 3.59 13.80 -5.38
C GLY A 54 3.47 13.61 -3.88
N GLY A 55 4.48 12.98 -3.28
CA GLY A 55 4.44 12.64 -1.86
C GLY A 55 3.92 11.23 -1.59
N TRP A 56 3.25 10.63 -2.55
CA TRP A 56 2.80 9.24 -2.47
C TRP A 56 3.81 8.31 -3.14
N TRP A 57 3.76 7.05 -2.75
CA TRP A 57 4.62 5.98 -3.27
C TRP A 57 3.74 4.83 -3.75
N SER A 58 4.29 3.99 -4.61
CA SER A 58 3.59 2.77 -5.01
C SER A 58 4.50 1.56 -4.94
N ARG A 59 3.90 0.41 -4.69
CA ARG A 59 4.54 -0.90 -4.82
C ARG A 59 3.64 -1.79 -5.66
N ARG A 60 4.24 -2.72 -6.39
CA ARG A 60 3.50 -3.66 -7.23
C ARG A 60 2.93 -4.79 -6.40
N ILE A 61 1.62 -5.01 -6.50
CA ILE A 61 0.97 -6.18 -5.93
C ILE A 61 0.99 -7.29 -6.98
N THR A 62 0.46 -7.00 -8.17
CA THR A 62 0.52 -7.86 -9.36
C THR A 62 0.89 -6.97 -10.55
N GLY A 63 0.89 -7.53 -11.76
CA GLY A 63 1.09 -6.74 -12.97
C GLY A 63 0.07 -5.63 -13.15
N GLU A 64 -1.15 -5.85 -12.64
CA GLU A 64 -2.31 -4.98 -12.83
C GLU A 64 -2.62 -4.10 -11.62
N HIS A 65 -2.24 -4.51 -10.42
CA HIS A 65 -2.64 -3.84 -9.19
C HIS A 65 -1.46 -3.22 -8.46
N ARG A 66 -1.71 -2.06 -7.85
CA ARG A 66 -0.71 -1.29 -7.12
C ARG A 66 -1.20 -0.97 -5.71
N PHE A 67 -0.24 -0.94 -4.79
CA PHE A 67 -0.39 -0.49 -3.42
C PHE A 67 0.14 0.93 -3.36
N VAL A 68 -0.75 1.91 -3.18
CA VAL A 68 -0.37 3.33 -3.12
C VAL A 68 -0.46 3.80 -1.68
N TYR A 69 0.62 4.42 -1.21
CA TYR A 69 0.76 4.78 0.21
C TYR A 69 1.64 6.00 0.39
N ARG A 70 1.58 6.56 1.59
CA ARG A 70 2.56 7.55 2.03
C ARG A 70 2.76 7.43 3.54
N VAL A 71 3.87 7.99 4.02
CA VAL A 71 4.16 8.08 5.45
C VAL A 71 3.76 9.46 5.92
N GLY A 72 2.86 9.54 6.89
CA GLY A 72 2.45 10.79 7.51
C GLY A 72 2.90 10.85 8.96
N GLY A 73 2.86 12.06 9.52
CA GLY A 73 3.21 12.27 10.92
C GLY A 73 4.72 12.26 11.17
N LYS A 74 5.09 12.44 12.42
CA LYS A 74 6.51 12.49 12.84
C LYS A 74 6.72 11.67 14.11
N GLY A 75 7.91 11.06 14.23
CA GLY A 75 8.30 10.33 15.43
C GLY A 75 7.29 9.25 15.77
N GLU A 76 6.81 9.25 17.00
CA GLU A 76 5.83 8.26 17.46
C GLU A 76 4.47 8.41 16.82
N ALA A 77 4.18 9.57 16.23
CA ALA A 77 2.93 9.83 15.52
C ALA A 77 2.98 9.42 14.05
N GLN A 78 4.08 8.79 13.60
CA GLN A 78 4.15 8.31 12.23
C GLN A 78 3.07 7.28 11.94
N GLN A 79 2.53 7.38 10.73
CA GLN A 79 1.52 6.44 10.27
C GLN A 79 1.72 6.11 8.80
N LEU A 80 1.36 4.91 8.43
CA LEU A 80 1.35 4.48 7.05
C LEU A 80 -0.07 4.67 6.52
N GLU A 81 -0.21 5.63 5.61
CA GLU A 81 -1.50 5.95 5.00
C GLU A 81 -1.63 5.20 3.69
N ILE A 82 -2.65 4.37 3.58
CA ILE A 82 -2.89 3.52 2.41
C ILE A 82 -4.06 4.11 1.62
N ALA A 83 -3.79 4.50 0.36
CA ALA A 83 -4.78 5.13 -0.50
C ALA A 83 -5.54 4.12 -1.35
N GLN A 84 -4.87 3.08 -1.82
CA GLN A 84 -5.50 2.06 -2.66
C GLN A 84 -4.67 0.78 -2.68
N LEU A 85 -5.33 -0.32 -3.01
CA LEU A 85 -4.71 -1.65 -3.12
C LEU A 85 -5.15 -2.37 -4.39
N ARG A 86 -5.80 -1.68 -5.32
CA ARG A 86 -6.24 -2.24 -6.61
C ARG A 86 -5.99 -1.24 -7.72
N TYR A 87 -5.86 -1.79 -8.95
CA TYR A 87 -5.71 -1.03 -10.18
C TYR A 87 -4.43 -0.17 -10.21
N HIS A 88 -4.24 0.49 -11.31
CA HIS A 88 -3.22 1.50 -11.48
C HIS A 88 -3.75 2.86 -11.01
N TYR A 89 -2.84 3.72 -10.71
CA TYR A 89 -3.14 5.11 -10.37
C TYR A 89 -3.11 5.98 -11.63
#